data_590ea4cdb7f0d5b6b7ed29845951a110
#
_entry.id   590ea4cdb7f0d5b6b7ed29845951a110
#
_cell.length_a   1.000
_cell.length_b   1.000
_cell.length_c   1.000
_cell.angle_alpha   90.00
_cell.angle_beta   90.00
_cell.angle_gamma   90.00
#
_symmetry.space_group_name_H-M   'P 1'
#
loop_
_entity.id
_entity.type
_entity.pdbx_description
1 polymer ?
#
loop_
_entity_poly.entity_id
_entity_poly.type
_entity_poly.pdbx_seq_one_letter_code
_entity_poly.pdbx_strand_id
1 'polypeptide(L)'
;LTVNMVMDVIAKMGFKNLTLASSSLSDCHAPLVEHIRQGVVTRIYTSGLRGPLAEEISRGLLAEPVQIHSHGGRVHLVQSGELNIDVAFLGVPSCDEFGNANGYTGKACCGSLGYAMVDADNAKQVVMLTEELLPYPHNPASIEQDQVDLIVKVDRVGDAAKIGAGATRMTTNPRELLIARSAADVIVNSGYFKEGFS
;
A
#
# COMPACT_ATOMS: atom_id res chain seq x y z
N LEU A 1 -4.83 3.84 -6.51
CA LEU A 1 -5.16 5.19 -7.00
C LEU A 1 -4.16 6.24 -6.53
N THR A 2 -3.84 6.29 -5.25
CA THR A 2 -2.94 7.29 -4.66
C THR A 2 -1.59 7.37 -5.37
N VAL A 3 -0.93 6.23 -5.62
CA VAL A 3 0.36 6.18 -6.32
C VAL A 3 0.28 6.85 -7.70
N ASN A 4 -0.71 6.49 -8.51
CA ASN A 4 -0.85 7.06 -9.86
C ASN A 4 -1.09 8.56 -9.80
N MET A 5 -2.00 9.01 -8.93
CA MET A 5 -2.34 10.42 -8.78
C MET A 5 -1.12 11.26 -8.38
N VAL A 6 -0.34 10.79 -7.42
CA VAL A 6 0.90 11.46 -6.98
C VAL A 6 1.92 11.48 -8.11
N MET A 7 2.13 10.35 -8.78
CA MET A 7 3.11 10.26 -9.87
C MET A 7 2.74 11.11 -11.08
N ASP A 8 1.44 11.25 -11.39
CA ASP A 8 0.97 12.16 -12.45
C ASP A 8 1.29 13.63 -12.13
N VAL A 9 1.12 14.05 -10.87
CA VAL A 9 1.46 15.42 -10.44
C VAL A 9 2.96 15.64 -10.50
N ILE A 10 3.76 14.71 -9.96
CA ILE A 10 5.22 14.77 -9.96
C ILE A 10 5.78 14.85 -11.38
N ALA A 11 5.23 14.06 -12.31
CA ALA A 11 5.62 14.08 -13.71
C ALA A 11 5.31 15.42 -14.38
N LYS A 12 4.13 16.00 -14.12
CA LYS A 12 3.74 17.35 -14.61
C LYS A 12 4.63 18.45 -14.09
N MET A 13 5.17 18.30 -12.88
CA MET A 13 6.13 19.22 -12.28
C MET A 13 7.56 19.08 -12.85
N GLY A 14 7.78 18.10 -13.72
CA GLY A 14 9.08 17.89 -14.41
C GLY A 14 10.13 17.15 -13.59
N PHE A 15 9.79 16.58 -12.45
CA PHE A 15 10.71 15.76 -11.67
C PHE A 15 11.12 14.49 -12.41
N LYS A 16 12.37 14.09 -12.23
CA LYS A 16 13.00 12.95 -12.89
C LYS A 16 13.88 12.17 -11.92
N ASN A 17 14.22 10.95 -12.32
CA ASN A 17 15.19 10.10 -11.63
C ASN A 17 14.80 9.76 -10.19
N LEU A 18 13.52 9.47 -9.98
CA LEU A 18 12.97 9.13 -8.67
C LEU A 18 13.02 7.62 -8.41
N THR A 19 13.21 7.29 -7.16
CA THR A 19 13.02 5.94 -6.63
C THR A 19 11.61 5.80 -6.07
N LEU A 20 10.83 4.86 -6.60
CA LEU A 20 9.52 4.51 -6.08
C LEU A 20 9.64 3.36 -5.08
N ALA A 21 9.36 3.62 -3.82
CA ALA A 21 9.26 2.60 -2.78
C ALA A 21 7.78 2.38 -2.41
N SER A 22 7.22 1.25 -2.80
CA SER A 22 5.80 0.96 -2.60
C SER A 22 5.62 -0.46 -2.07
N SER A 23 4.43 -0.75 -1.55
CA SER A 23 4.01 -2.12 -1.28
C SER A 23 3.88 -2.91 -2.60
N SER A 24 2.87 -3.72 -2.80
CA SER A 24 2.68 -4.42 -4.09
C SER A 24 2.11 -3.49 -5.15
N LEU A 25 2.69 -3.56 -6.34
CA LEU A 25 2.21 -2.90 -7.55
C LEU A 25 1.43 -3.91 -8.41
N SER A 26 0.20 -3.59 -8.74
CA SER A 26 -0.76 -4.47 -9.42
C SER A 26 -1.29 -3.84 -10.71
N ASP A 27 -2.26 -4.45 -11.35
CA ASP A 27 -2.84 -4.02 -12.64
C ASP A 27 -3.26 -2.55 -12.68
N CYS A 28 -3.75 -2.01 -11.55
CA CYS A 28 -4.14 -0.61 -11.47
C CYS A 28 -2.96 0.38 -11.59
N HIS A 29 -1.73 -0.10 -11.49
CA HIS A 29 -0.52 0.71 -11.62
C HIS A 29 0.08 0.70 -13.03
N ALA A 30 -0.65 0.18 -14.03
CA ALA A 30 -0.23 0.23 -15.43
C ALA A 30 0.20 1.64 -15.93
N PRO A 31 -0.39 2.77 -15.48
CA PRO A 31 0.07 4.11 -15.85
C PRO A 31 1.53 4.42 -15.51
N LEU A 32 2.13 3.74 -14.53
CA LEU A 32 3.55 3.91 -14.18
C LEU A 32 4.51 3.55 -15.31
N VAL A 33 4.08 2.72 -16.26
CA VAL A 33 4.88 2.39 -17.46
C VAL A 33 5.31 3.66 -18.20
N GLU A 34 4.39 4.61 -18.36
CA GLU A 34 4.70 5.87 -19.04
C GLU A 34 5.64 6.75 -18.21
N HIS A 35 5.45 6.80 -16.90
CA HIS A 35 6.35 7.55 -16.02
C HIS A 35 7.78 6.99 -16.01
N ILE A 36 7.95 5.67 -16.18
CA ILE A 36 9.25 5.04 -16.33
C ILE A 36 9.86 5.40 -17.70
N ARG A 37 9.09 5.31 -18.79
CA ARG A 37 9.54 5.71 -20.14
C ARG A 37 10.00 7.15 -20.20
N GLN A 38 9.33 8.02 -19.49
CA GLN A 38 9.69 9.44 -19.39
C GLN A 38 10.87 9.70 -18.44
N GLY A 39 11.40 8.69 -17.75
CA GLY A 39 12.49 8.84 -16.80
C GLY A 39 12.10 9.54 -15.49
N VAL A 40 10.82 9.58 -15.17
CA VAL A 40 10.32 10.09 -13.87
C VAL A 40 10.70 9.11 -12.78
N VAL A 41 10.36 7.82 -12.97
CA VAL A 41 10.77 6.71 -12.09
C VAL A 41 11.88 5.92 -12.76
N THR A 42 12.99 5.73 -12.07
CA THR A 42 14.15 4.99 -12.57
C THR A 42 14.50 3.78 -11.72
N ARG A 43 14.01 3.71 -10.49
CA ARG A 43 14.21 2.59 -9.56
C ARG A 43 12.90 2.25 -8.87
N ILE A 44 12.70 0.97 -8.58
CA ILE A 44 11.52 0.48 -7.86
C ILE A 44 11.94 -0.49 -6.76
N TYR A 45 11.47 -0.21 -5.54
CA TYR A 45 11.44 -1.11 -4.39
C TYR A 45 9.98 -1.49 -4.12
N THR A 46 9.69 -2.79 -4.10
CA THR A 46 8.30 -3.26 -3.93
C THR A 46 8.26 -4.63 -3.26
N SER A 47 7.10 -5.02 -2.75
CA SER A 47 6.87 -6.39 -2.26
C SER A 47 6.25 -7.32 -3.32
N GLY A 48 5.94 -6.81 -4.49
CA GLY A 48 5.44 -7.61 -5.61
C GLY A 48 5.05 -6.77 -6.82
N LEU A 49 5.12 -7.38 -7.99
CA LEU A 49 4.74 -6.81 -9.27
C LEU A 49 3.78 -7.72 -10.00
N ARG A 50 2.72 -7.15 -10.59
CA ARG A 50 1.75 -7.88 -11.41
C ARG A 50 1.25 -7.01 -12.56
N GLY A 51 0.61 -7.68 -13.54
CA GLY A 51 -0.05 -7.04 -14.67
C GLY A 51 0.89 -6.34 -15.65
N PRO A 52 0.38 -5.39 -16.44
CA PRO A 52 1.12 -4.76 -17.54
C PRO A 52 2.44 -4.11 -17.11
N LEU A 53 2.50 -3.54 -15.91
CA LEU A 53 3.75 -2.97 -15.38
C LEU A 53 4.83 -4.05 -15.21
N ALA A 54 4.47 -5.21 -14.64
CA ALA A 54 5.41 -6.32 -14.47
C ALA A 54 5.90 -6.87 -15.83
N GLU A 55 5.01 -6.97 -16.80
CA GLU A 55 5.34 -7.44 -18.15
C GLU A 55 6.34 -6.51 -18.85
N GLU A 56 6.10 -5.20 -18.82
CA GLU A 56 7.00 -4.22 -19.44
C GLU A 56 8.36 -4.15 -18.75
N ILE A 57 8.39 -4.22 -17.42
CA ILE A 57 9.64 -4.30 -16.65
C ILE A 57 10.41 -5.57 -16.99
N SER A 58 9.73 -6.71 -17.12
CA SER A 58 10.35 -7.99 -17.53
C SER A 58 10.91 -7.96 -18.95
N ARG A 59 10.42 -7.04 -19.79
CA ARG A 59 10.96 -6.77 -21.15
C ARG A 59 12.10 -5.77 -21.16
N GLY A 60 12.54 -5.29 -20.00
CA GLY A 60 13.69 -4.38 -19.90
C GLY A 60 13.30 -2.89 -19.84
N LEU A 61 12.09 -2.55 -19.41
CA LEU A 61 11.65 -1.16 -19.30
C LEU A 61 12.49 -0.35 -18.31
N LEU A 62 12.92 -0.96 -17.20
CA LEU A 62 13.83 -0.34 -16.23
C LEU A 62 15.28 -0.70 -16.54
N ALA A 63 16.18 0.29 -16.44
CA ALA A 63 17.60 0.07 -16.61
C ALA A 63 18.22 -0.72 -15.44
N GLU A 64 17.72 -0.52 -14.24
CA GLU A 64 18.15 -1.21 -13.03
C GLU A 64 17.12 -2.29 -12.62
N PRO A 65 17.57 -3.43 -12.07
CA PRO A 65 16.66 -4.46 -11.58
C PRO A 65 15.73 -3.93 -10.47
N VAL A 66 14.47 -4.35 -10.50
CA VAL A 66 13.53 -4.08 -9.41
C VAL A 66 13.99 -4.81 -8.14
N GLN A 67 13.96 -4.11 -7.03
CA GLN A 67 14.20 -4.70 -5.70
C GLN A 67 12.88 -5.23 -5.14
N ILE A 68 12.76 -6.55 -5.02
CA ILE A 68 11.57 -7.20 -4.46
C ILE A 68 11.89 -7.78 -3.08
N HIS A 69 11.14 -7.35 -2.08
CA HIS A 69 11.32 -7.75 -0.70
C HIS A 69 10.03 -8.38 -0.14
N SER A 70 10.19 -9.29 0.81
CA SER A 70 9.04 -9.76 1.59
C SER A 70 8.40 -8.61 2.38
N HIS A 71 7.20 -8.79 2.89
CA HIS A 71 6.53 -7.78 3.70
C HIS A 71 7.37 -7.35 4.90
N GLY A 72 7.88 -8.31 5.68
CA GLY A 72 8.78 -8.03 6.80
C GLY A 72 10.14 -7.49 6.36
N GLY A 73 10.66 -7.95 5.21
CA GLY A 73 11.91 -7.46 4.64
C GLY A 73 11.86 -5.97 4.28
N ARG A 74 10.72 -5.47 3.73
CA ARG A 74 10.57 -4.05 3.47
C ARG A 74 10.57 -3.22 4.77
N VAL A 75 9.86 -3.69 5.79
CA VAL A 75 9.86 -3.03 7.11
C VAL A 75 11.28 -2.95 7.66
N HIS A 76 12.02 -4.06 7.61
CA HIS A 76 13.41 -4.10 8.05
C HIS A 76 14.30 -3.09 7.30
N LEU A 77 14.21 -3.03 5.99
CA LEU A 77 15.01 -2.09 5.18
C LEU A 77 14.75 -0.62 5.55
N VAL A 78 13.49 -0.26 5.79
CA VAL A 78 13.13 1.11 6.18
C VAL A 78 13.63 1.40 7.59
N GLN A 79 13.40 0.51 8.55
CA GLN A 79 13.79 0.70 9.95
C GLN A 79 15.30 0.63 10.17
N SER A 80 16.03 -0.16 9.38
CA SER A 80 17.50 -0.22 9.44
C SER A 80 18.19 0.97 8.75
N GLY A 81 17.45 1.76 7.99
CA GLY A 81 17.99 2.87 7.20
C GLY A 81 18.66 2.45 5.89
N GLU A 82 18.55 1.19 5.49
CA GLU A 82 19.01 0.72 4.18
C GLU A 82 18.14 1.28 3.04
N LEU A 83 16.86 1.49 3.30
CA LEU A 83 15.92 2.19 2.41
C LEU A 83 15.43 3.46 3.10
N ASN A 84 15.99 4.60 2.73
CA ASN A 84 15.57 5.90 3.24
C ASN A 84 14.41 6.45 2.40
N ILE A 85 13.34 6.87 3.09
CA ILE A 85 12.16 7.49 2.48
C ILE A 85 12.27 9.01 2.65
N ASP A 86 12.42 9.75 1.56
CA ASP A 86 12.46 11.21 1.62
C ASP A 86 11.06 11.79 1.81
N VAL A 87 10.07 11.31 1.06
CA VAL A 87 8.67 11.73 1.17
C VAL A 87 7.76 10.52 1.13
N ALA A 88 6.96 10.34 2.17
CA ALA A 88 5.90 9.35 2.20
C ALA A 88 4.55 9.98 1.83
N PHE A 89 3.92 9.48 0.79
CA PHE A 89 2.55 9.84 0.42
C PHE A 89 1.59 8.76 0.90
N LEU A 90 0.88 9.04 1.97
CA LEU A 90 0.05 8.06 2.68
C LEU A 90 -1.43 8.31 2.39
N GLY A 91 -2.07 7.38 1.71
CA GLY A 91 -3.52 7.42 1.48
C GLY A 91 -4.25 6.77 2.66
N VAL A 92 -5.11 7.54 3.33
CA VAL A 92 -5.93 7.08 4.46
C VAL A 92 -7.42 7.35 4.19
N PRO A 93 -8.33 6.50 4.69
CA PRO A 93 -9.77 6.70 4.49
C PRO A 93 -10.30 7.97 5.14
N SER A 94 -9.75 8.34 6.30
CA SER A 94 -10.09 9.56 7.03
C SER A 94 -8.94 9.96 7.96
N CYS A 95 -8.86 11.25 8.25
CA CYS A 95 -8.04 11.81 9.33
C CYS A 95 -8.70 13.05 9.91
N ASP A 96 -8.22 13.54 11.05
CA ASP A 96 -8.59 14.86 11.55
C ASP A 96 -7.70 15.97 10.96
N GLU A 97 -7.97 17.21 11.35
CA GLU A 97 -7.24 18.39 10.87
C GLU A 97 -5.77 18.47 11.31
N PHE A 98 -5.38 17.63 12.26
CA PHE A 98 -3.99 17.53 12.73
C PHE A 98 -3.25 16.31 12.17
N GLY A 99 -3.96 15.38 11.50
CA GLY A 99 -3.34 14.22 10.89
C GLY A 99 -3.49 12.90 11.64
N ASN A 100 -4.23 12.88 12.77
CA ASN A 100 -4.54 11.61 13.42
C ASN A 100 -5.41 10.76 12.49
N ALA A 101 -4.94 9.57 12.13
CA ALA A 101 -5.57 8.72 11.14
C ALA A 101 -5.63 7.26 11.54
N ASN A 102 -6.63 6.55 11.05
CA ASN A 102 -6.72 5.10 11.10
C ASN A 102 -7.34 4.54 9.81
N GLY A 103 -7.33 3.21 9.67
CA GLY A 103 -7.93 2.55 8.52
C GLY A 103 -9.36 2.03 8.76
N TYR A 104 -9.96 2.32 9.90
CA TYR A 104 -11.24 1.74 10.32
C TYR A 104 -12.43 2.66 10.11
N THR A 105 -12.19 3.95 9.93
CA THR A 105 -13.21 5.00 9.80
C THR A 105 -13.14 5.63 8.41
N GLY A 106 -14.29 6.01 7.86
CA GLY A 106 -14.39 6.62 6.53
C GLY A 106 -14.90 5.67 5.46
N LYS A 107 -15.20 6.22 4.27
CA LYS A 107 -15.79 5.46 3.16
C LYS A 107 -14.85 4.41 2.57
N ALA A 108 -13.56 4.70 2.55
CA ALA A 108 -12.52 3.83 2.01
C ALA A 108 -11.80 3.02 3.09
N CYS A 109 -12.53 2.57 4.13
CA CYS A 109 -11.99 1.72 5.19
C CYS A 109 -11.19 0.55 4.63
N CYS A 110 -9.98 0.34 5.14
CA CYS A 110 -9.04 -0.68 4.65
C CYS A 110 -8.49 -1.59 5.76
N GLY A 111 -8.92 -1.40 7.02
CA GLY A 111 -8.39 -2.10 8.18
C GLY A 111 -7.08 -1.51 8.66
N SER A 112 -6.11 -2.35 8.99
CA SER A 112 -4.78 -1.87 9.40
C SER A 112 -4.10 -1.10 8.27
N LEU A 113 -3.45 0.03 8.62
CA LEU A 113 -2.70 0.85 7.66
C LEU A 113 -1.37 0.21 7.21
N GLY A 114 -0.91 -0.83 7.93
CA GLY A 114 0.24 -1.64 7.52
C GLY A 114 1.51 -0.82 7.30
N TYR A 115 2.03 -0.82 6.07
CA TYR A 115 3.27 -0.09 5.75
C TYR A 115 3.19 1.42 5.93
N ALA A 116 2.00 2.02 5.82
CA ALA A 116 1.84 3.44 6.02
C ALA A 116 2.28 3.88 7.42
N MET A 117 2.10 3.03 8.43
CA MET A 117 2.57 3.28 9.79
C MET A 117 4.11 3.32 9.85
N VAL A 118 4.77 2.35 9.21
CA VAL A 118 6.23 2.28 9.16
C VAL A 118 6.82 3.44 8.36
N ASP A 119 6.18 3.81 7.26
CA ASP A 119 6.60 4.95 6.44
C ASP A 119 6.40 6.27 7.19
N ALA A 120 5.32 6.43 7.97
CA ALA A 120 5.10 7.59 8.82
C ALA A 120 6.18 7.73 9.89
N ASP A 121 6.61 6.62 10.52
CA ASP A 121 7.64 6.62 11.55
C ASP A 121 9.04 6.99 11.03
N ASN A 122 9.32 6.74 9.75
CA ASN A 122 10.70 6.74 9.26
C ASN A 122 10.95 7.69 8.07
N ALA A 123 9.92 8.25 7.44
CA ALA A 123 10.11 9.20 6.35
C ALA A 123 10.58 10.57 6.87
N LYS A 124 11.33 11.29 6.03
CA LYS A 124 11.74 12.68 6.36
C LYS A 124 10.57 13.65 6.28
N GLN A 125 9.61 13.39 5.40
CA GLN A 125 8.37 14.15 5.26
C GLN A 125 7.21 13.21 5.00
N VAL A 126 6.09 13.49 5.63
CA VAL A 126 4.86 12.70 5.52
C VAL A 126 3.73 13.58 5.00
N VAL A 127 3.24 13.23 3.81
CA VAL A 127 2.09 13.86 3.17
C VAL A 127 0.91 12.89 3.23
N MET A 128 -0.07 13.22 4.05
CA MET A 128 -1.28 12.42 4.20
C MET A 128 -2.33 12.85 3.19
N LEU A 129 -2.84 11.91 2.41
CA LEU A 129 -3.94 12.13 1.48
C LEU A 129 -5.20 11.48 2.03
N THR A 130 -6.27 12.25 2.17
CA THR A 130 -7.56 11.76 2.66
C THR A 130 -8.73 12.28 1.85
N GLU A 131 -9.81 11.51 1.75
CA GLU A 131 -11.07 11.99 1.18
C GLU A 131 -12.04 12.54 2.25
N GLU A 132 -11.78 12.26 3.53
CA GLU A 132 -12.66 12.67 4.61
C GLU A 132 -11.86 13.26 5.78
N LEU A 133 -12.15 14.54 6.08
CA LEU A 133 -11.65 15.19 7.29
C LEU A 133 -12.71 15.09 8.39
N LEU A 134 -12.33 14.59 9.54
CA LEU A 134 -13.17 14.39 10.71
C LEU A 134 -12.80 15.39 11.82
N PRO A 135 -13.71 15.65 12.77
CA PRO A 135 -13.39 16.48 13.93
C PRO A 135 -12.26 15.88 14.78
N TYR A 136 -11.44 16.75 15.33
CA TYR A 136 -10.41 16.37 16.31
C TYR A 136 -11.07 16.04 17.68
N PRO A 137 -10.57 15.03 18.43
CA PRO A 137 -9.52 14.10 18.06
C PRO A 137 -10.09 12.86 17.34
N HIS A 138 -9.41 12.41 16.27
CA HIS A 138 -9.77 11.19 15.56
C HIS A 138 -9.06 9.97 16.17
N ASN A 139 -9.70 9.34 17.13
CA ASN A 139 -9.18 8.20 17.88
C ASN A 139 -9.99 6.91 17.64
N PRO A 140 -9.34 5.71 17.79
CA PRO A 140 -7.91 5.52 18.01
C PRO A 140 -7.10 5.85 16.74
N ALA A 141 -5.97 6.55 16.89
CA ALA A 141 -5.06 6.82 15.79
C ALA A 141 -4.08 5.64 15.60
N SER A 142 -3.79 5.30 14.34
CA SER A 142 -2.73 4.37 13.93
C SER A 142 -1.52 5.12 13.38
N ILE A 143 -1.75 6.35 12.90
CA ILE A 143 -0.75 7.36 12.58
C ILE A 143 -1.17 8.58 13.39
N GLU A 144 -0.25 9.12 14.16
CA GLU A 144 -0.49 10.24 15.07
C GLU A 144 -0.06 11.57 14.43
N GLN A 145 -0.61 12.67 14.93
CA GLN A 145 -0.42 13.99 14.37
C GLN A 145 1.03 14.47 14.31
N ASP A 146 1.88 14.01 15.22
CA ASP A 146 3.31 14.36 15.27
C ASP A 146 4.15 13.65 14.18
N GLN A 147 3.57 12.67 13.50
CA GLN A 147 4.18 11.96 12.36
C GLN A 147 3.80 12.59 11.01
N VAL A 148 2.92 13.61 10.97
CA VAL A 148 2.34 14.12 9.73
C VAL A 148 2.71 15.58 9.50
N ASP A 149 3.37 15.88 8.36
CA ASP A 149 3.77 17.23 8.00
C ASP A 149 2.70 17.99 7.21
N LEU A 150 2.02 17.31 6.32
CA LEU A 150 1.03 17.91 5.42
C LEU A 150 -0.20 17.03 5.26
N ILE A 151 -1.36 17.64 5.20
CA ILE A 151 -2.64 16.96 4.90
C ILE A 151 -3.20 17.53 3.61
N VAL A 152 -3.52 16.64 2.68
CA VAL A 152 -4.12 16.99 1.39
C VAL A 152 -5.47 16.29 1.28
N LYS A 153 -6.53 17.06 1.24
CA LYS A 153 -7.87 16.55 0.94
C LYS A 153 -7.98 16.30 -0.55
N VAL A 154 -8.37 15.09 -0.91
CA VAL A 154 -8.59 14.66 -2.30
C VAL A 154 -10.01 14.12 -2.45
N ASP A 155 -10.52 14.09 -3.68
CA ASP A 155 -11.86 13.58 -3.94
C ASP A 155 -11.96 12.07 -3.67
N ARG A 156 -10.83 11.34 -3.86
CA ARG A 156 -10.82 9.89 -3.74
C ARG A 156 -9.40 9.35 -3.51
N VAL A 157 -9.21 8.58 -2.45
CA VAL A 157 -7.94 7.85 -2.18
C VAL A 157 -7.97 6.42 -2.71
N GLY A 158 -9.14 5.80 -2.75
CA GLY A 158 -9.33 4.41 -3.16
C GLY A 158 -10.68 4.15 -3.82
N ASP A 159 -10.91 2.92 -4.24
CA ASP A 159 -12.22 2.45 -4.68
C ASP A 159 -12.86 1.62 -3.56
N ALA A 160 -13.72 2.24 -2.77
CA ALA A 160 -14.35 1.62 -1.62
C ALA A 160 -15.04 0.28 -1.96
N ALA A 161 -15.58 0.14 -3.17
CA ALA A 161 -16.19 -1.09 -3.63
C ALA A 161 -15.18 -2.23 -3.88
N LYS A 162 -13.90 -1.88 -4.05
CA LYS A 162 -12.79 -2.82 -4.29
C LYS A 162 -11.88 -3.00 -3.07
N ILE A 163 -12.02 -2.12 -2.08
CA ILE A 163 -11.40 -2.23 -0.76
C ILE A 163 -12.37 -3.03 0.09
N GLY A 164 -12.31 -4.27 0.09
CA GLY A 164 -13.22 -5.04 0.93
C GLY A 164 -12.50 -6.23 1.50
N ALA A 165 -13.12 -6.85 2.47
CA ALA A 165 -12.77 -8.19 2.95
C ALA A 165 -12.73 -9.24 1.82
N GLY A 166 -13.00 -8.81 0.60
CA GLY A 166 -12.98 -9.56 -0.62
C GLY A 166 -11.61 -9.85 -1.22
N ALA A 167 -10.55 -9.71 -0.46
CA ALA A 167 -9.27 -10.32 -0.85
C ALA A 167 -9.38 -11.83 -1.00
N THR A 168 -10.37 -12.44 -0.35
CA THR A 168 -10.66 -13.88 -0.43
C THR A 168 -11.64 -14.14 -1.56
N ARG A 169 -11.11 -14.44 -2.72
CA ARG A 169 -11.91 -14.94 -3.82
C ARG A 169 -12.34 -16.37 -3.51
N MET A 170 -13.65 -16.60 -3.40
CA MET A 170 -14.18 -17.96 -3.31
C MET A 170 -13.92 -18.69 -4.62
N THR A 171 -13.17 -19.77 -4.55
CA THR A 171 -12.92 -20.59 -5.73
C THR A 171 -14.12 -21.47 -6.06
N THR A 172 -14.36 -21.68 -7.35
CA THR A 172 -15.32 -22.69 -7.87
C THR A 172 -14.60 -23.90 -8.45
N ASN A 173 -13.27 -23.92 -8.45
CA ASN A 173 -12.48 -25.01 -8.99
C ASN A 173 -12.59 -26.24 -8.06
N PRO A 174 -13.04 -27.40 -8.54
CA PRO A 174 -13.23 -28.59 -7.72
C PRO A 174 -11.95 -29.08 -7.00
N ARG A 175 -10.78 -28.95 -7.65
CA ARG A 175 -9.49 -29.33 -7.05
C ARG A 175 -9.12 -28.43 -5.88
N GLU A 176 -9.30 -27.12 -6.06
CA GLU A 176 -9.02 -26.14 -5.01
C GLU A 176 -9.99 -26.29 -3.85
N LEU A 177 -11.28 -26.59 -4.12
CA LEU A 177 -12.25 -26.90 -3.10
C LEU A 177 -11.91 -28.17 -2.32
N LEU A 178 -11.39 -29.20 -2.99
CA LEU A 178 -10.92 -30.42 -2.34
C LEU A 178 -9.72 -30.13 -1.43
N ILE A 179 -8.76 -29.34 -1.89
CA ILE A 179 -7.60 -28.92 -1.09
C ILE A 179 -8.07 -28.14 0.16
N ALA A 180 -8.99 -27.18 -0.02
CA ALA A 180 -9.52 -26.38 1.08
C ALA A 180 -10.26 -27.25 2.11
N ARG A 181 -11.06 -28.22 1.68
CA ARG A 181 -11.73 -29.17 2.59
C ARG A 181 -10.74 -30.03 3.34
N SER A 182 -9.75 -30.60 2.66
CA SER A 182 -8.71 -31.42 3.30
C SER A 182 -7.90 -30.62 4.33
N ALA A 183 -7.59 -29.36 4.03
CA ALA A 183 -6.93 -28.46 4.96
C ALA A 183 -7.81 -28.16 6.19
N ALA A 184 -9.11 -27.87 5.98
CA ALA A 184 -10.06 -27.65 7.05
C ALA A 184 -10.18 -28.88 7.97
N ASP A 185 -10.27 -30.07 7.38
CA ASP A 185 -10.36 -31.32 8.14
C ASP A 185 -9.11 -31.53 9.02
N VAL A 186 -7.92 -31.24 8.50
CA VAL A 186 -6.66 -31.31 9.27
C VAL A 186 -6.68 -30.32 10.44
N ILE A 187 -7.09 -29.07 10.19
CA ILE A 187 -7.16 -28.02 11.22
C ILE A 187 -8.15 -28.42 12.33
N VAL A 188 -9.35 -28.84 11.95
CA VAL A 188 -10.39 -29.25 12.91
C VAL A 188 -9.94 -30.47 13.73
N ASN A 189 -9.39 -31.50 13.06
CA ASN A 189 -8.97 -32.74 13.72
C ASN A 189 -7.66 -32.59 14.52
N SER A 190 -6.90 -31.53 14.32
CA SER A 190 -5.66 -31.26 15.07
C SER A 190 -5.91 -30.99 16.56
N GLY A 191 -7.13 -30.63 16.93
CA GLY A 191 -7.49 -30.23 18.29
C GLY A 191 -6.99 -28.84 18.70
N TYR A 192 -6.31 -28.11 17.81
CA TYR A 192 -5.85 -26.74 18.06
C TYR A 192 -6.94 -25.69 17.78
N PHE A 193 -7.92 -26.01 16.95
CA PHE A 193 -9.01 -25.11 16.63
C PHE A 193 -10.07 -25.15 17.75
N LYS A 194 -9.93 -24.25 18.72
CA LYS A 194 -10.80 -24.12 19.90
C LYS A 194 -11.34 -22.70 20.00
N GLU A 195 -12.46 -22.56 20.73
CA GLU A 195 -13.02 -21.24 21.03
C GLU A 195 -11.97 -20.37 21.74
N GLY A 196 -11.83 -19.12 21.29
CA GLY A 196 -10.84 -18.18 21.81
C GLY A 196 -9.41 -18.35 21.27
N PHE A 197 -9.19 -19.26 20.33
CA PHE A 197 -7.94 -19.36 19.60
C PHE A 197 -7.97 -18.42 18.38
N SER A 198 -7.09 -17.44 18.35
CA SER A 198 -6.97 -16.46 17.24
C SER A 198 -5.57 -16.44 16.65
#